data_84f341408a24f01d0e779fc642705905
#
_entry.id   84f341408a24f01d0e779fc642705905
#
_cell.length_a   1.000
_cell.length_b   1.000
_cell.length_c   1.000
_cell.angle_alpha   90.00
_cell.angle_beta   90.00
_cell.angle_gamma   90.00
#
_symmetry.space_group_name_H-M   'P 1'
#
loop_
_entity.id
_entity.type
_entity.pdbx_description
1 polymer ?
#
loop_
_entity_poly.entity_id
_entity_poly.type
_entity_poly.pdbx_seq_one_letter_code
_entity_poly.pdbx_strand_id
1 'polypeptide(L)'
;MIVGKQISDVHTPVFSQILVDEWMKRYDIDEHINKIRAMYRSKLNLMCDLVEEKMLDYVTYTRPEGGLFVWCKLNDNIPMAEYCRKALDNKVTIVPGSAFLGDMTASTQCFRMNFSTPSDEAIVKGINILADIAKEY
;
A
#
# COMPACT_ATOMS: atom_id res chain seq x y z
N MET A 1 16.10 -22.51 17.83
CA MET A 1 15.92 -21.07 17.64
C MET A 1 17.22 -20.26 17.69
N ILE A 2 18.08 -20.42 18.70
CA ILE A 2 19.32 -19.64 18.86
C ILE A 2 20.25 -19.74 17.64
N VAL A 3 20.52 -20.95 17.14
CA VAL A 3 21.39 -21.15 15.96
C VAL A 3 20.82 -20.52 14.70
N GLY A 4 19.50 -20.61 14.48
CA GLY A 4 18.83 -19.95 13.36
C GLY A 4 18.95 -18.42 13.40
N LYS A 5 18.84 -17.83 14.59
CA LYS A 5 18.99 -16.40 14.81
C LYS A 5 20.43 -15.93 14.53
N GLN A 6 21.44 -16.70 14.94
CA GLN A 6 22.85 -16.41 14.65
C GLN A 6 23.17 -16.37 13.15
N ILE A 7 22.50 -17.23 12.36
CA ILE A 7 22.70 -17.27 10.91
C ILE A 7 22.00 -16.10 10.23
N SER A 8 20.84 -15.65 10.74
CA SER A 8 20.04 -14.59 10.11
C SER A 8 20.59 -13.18 10.36
N ASP A 9 20.84 -12.81 11.63
CA ASP A 9 21.23 -11.44 11.99
C ASP A 9 22.06 -11.35 13.29
N VAL A 10 22.58 -12.47 13.79
CA VAL A 10 23.28 -12.61 15.08
C VAL A 10 22.34 -12.29 16.24
N HIS A 11 21.87 -11.04 16.36
CA HIS A 11 20.84 -10.62 17.31
C HIS A 11 20.28 -9.24 16.90
N THR A 12 19.04 -8.96 17.30
CA THR A 12 18.43 -7.65 17.20
C THR A 12 19.15 -6.65 18.15
N PRO A 13 19.34 -5.37 17.79
CA PRO A 13 19.98 -4.39 18.67
C PRO A 13 19.36 -4.37 20.06
N VAL A 14 20.20 -4.53 21.09
CA VAL A 14 19.76 -4.63 22.50
C VAL A 14 19.01 -3.39 22.94
N PHE A 15 19.45 -2.19 22.52
CA PHE A 15 18.76 -0.94 22.82
C PHE A 15 17.29 -0.96 22.34
N SER A 16 17.04 -1.40 21.12
CA SER A 16 15.69 -1.52 20.59
C SER A 16 14.82 -2.51 21.36
N GLN A 17 15.42 -3.64 21.81
CA GLN A 17 14.72 -4.61 22.63
C GLN A 17 14.31 -4.04 23.98
N ILE A 18 15.24 -3.32 24.67
CA ILE A 18 14.97 -2.67 25.95
C ILE A 18 13.88 -1.60 25.78
N LEU A 19 13.94 -0.81 24.72
CA LEU A 19 12.95 0.24 24.46
C LEU A 19 11.55 -0.33 24.27
N VAL A 20 11.42 -1.41 23.48
CA VAL A 20 10.13 -2.09 23.26
C VAL A 20 9.63 -2.74 24.56
N ASP A 21 10.50 -3.42 25.32
CA ASP A 21 10.15 -4.03 26.60
C ASP A 21 9.65 -2.98 27.61
N GLU A 22 10.34 -1.86 27.75
CA GLU A 22 9.92 -0.76 28.63
C GLU A 22 8.61 -0.11 28.17
N TRP A 23 8.40 0.01 26.85
CA TRP A 23 7.15 0.52 26.32
C TRP A 23 5.98 -0.42 26.63
N MET A 24 6.15 -1.72 26.41
CA MET A 24 5.13 -2.74 26.69
C MET A 24 4.80 -2.89 28.18
N LYS A 25 5.73 -2.55 29.08
CA LYS A 25 5.47 -2.51 30.53
C LYS A 25 4.60 -1.32 30.94
N ARG A 26 4.65 -0.22 30.19
CA ARG A 26 3.99 1.06 30.54
C ARG A 26 2.68 1.28 29.80
N TYR A 27 2.51 0.68 28.65
CA TYR A 27 1.37 0.90 27.77
C TYR A 27 0.72 -0.42 27.35
N ASP A 28 -0.58 -0.37 27.16
CA ASP A 28 -1.35 -1.50 26.65
C ASP A 28 -1.19 -1.58 25.13
N ILE A 29 -0.55 -2.65 24.66
CA ILE A 29 -0.33 -2.89 23.25
C ILE A 29 -1.63 -3.15 22.48
N ASP A 30 -2.61 -3.81 23.12
CA ASP A 30 -3.88 -4.11 22.48
C ASP A 30 -4.72 -2.83 22.27
N GLU A 31 -4.69 -1.91 23.23
CA GLU A 31 -5.30 -0.59 23.05
C GLU A 31 -4.65 0.17 21.91
N HIS A 32 -3.32 0.16 21.81
CA HIS A 32 -2.59 0.80 20.73
C HIS A 32 -2.93 0.18 19.37
N ILE A 33 -2.94 -1.15 19.26
CA ILE A 33 -3.30 -1.87 18.04
C ILE A 33 -4.73 -1.54 17.62
N ASN A 34 -5.67 -1.47 18.55
CA ASN A 34 -7.06 -1.14 18.25
C ASN A 34 -7.21 0.28 17.70
N LYS A 35 -6.45 1.26 18.23
CA LYS A 35 -6.40 2.63 17.66
C LYS A 35 -5.88 2.64 16.23
N ILE A 36 -4.77 1.91 15.97
CA ILE A 36 -4.20 1.79 14.61
C ILE A 36 -5.17 1.09 13.65
N ARG A 37 -5.82 0.02 14.07
CA ARG A 37 -6.82 -0.68 13.26
C ARG A 37 -8.00 0.20 12.87
N ALA A 38 -8.50 1.01 13.81
CA ALA A 38 -9.59 1.94 13.51
C ALA A 38 -9.18 2.99 12.48
N MET A 39 -7.99 3.58 12.64
CA MET A 39 -7.43 4.57 11.71
C MET A 39 -7.21 3.98 10.31
N TYR A 40 -6.61 2.81 10.21
CA TYR A 40 -6.34 2.16 8.91
C TYR A 40 -7.62 1.69 8.23
N ARG A 41 -8.61 1.23 8.98
CA ARG A 41 -9.92 0.86 8.44
C ARG A 41 -10.62 2.06 7.81
N SER A 42 -10.57 3.23 8.45
CA SER A 42 -11.14 4.46 7.87
C SER A 42 -10.47 4.82 6.55
N LYS A 43 -9.13 4.81 6.50
CA LYS A 43 -8.36 5.11 5.28
C LYS A 43 -8.57 4.08 4.17
N LEU A 44 -8.64 2.80 4.53
CA LEU A 44 -8.95 1.73 3.58
C LEU A 44 -10.33 1.92 2.96
N ASN A 45 -11.33 2.17 3.78
CA ASN A 45 -12.70 2.42 3.30
C ASN A 45 -12.72 3.62 2.36
N LEU A 46 -12.14 4.75 2.75
CA LEU A 46 -12.06 5.95 1.92
C LEU A 46 -11.41 5.63 0.55
N MET A 47 -10.27 4.93 0.54
CA MET A 47 -9.59 4.59 -0.72
C MET A 47 -10.42 3.65 -1.58
N CYS A 48 -11.00 2.60 -1.00
CA CYS A 48 -11.82 1.63 -1.74
C CYS A 48 -13.09 2.27 -2.30
N ASP A 49 -13.78 3.07 -1.49
CA ASP A 49 -15.02 3.75 -1.91
C ASP A 49 -14.75 4.71 -3.08
N LEU A 50 -13.60 5.42 -3.06
CA LEU A 50 -13.17 6.27 -4.17
C LEU A 50 -12.77 5.46 -5.43
N VAL A 51 -12.13 4.32 -5.28
CA VAL A 51 -11.82 3.42 -6.40
C VAL A 51 -13.12 2.88 -7.00
N GLU A 52 -14.09 2.49 -6.17
CA GLU A 52 -15.40 2.00 -6.62
C GLU A 52 -16.19 3.09 -7.34
N GLU A 53 -16.15 4.34 -6.85
CA GLU A 53 -16.85 5.47 -7.47
C GLU A 53 -16.23 5.92 -8.80
N LYS A 54 -14.90 5.87 -8.94
CA LYS A 54 -14.20 6.61 -9.99
C LYS A 54 -13.39 5.77 -10.96
N MET A 55 -13.05 4.53 -10.59
CA MET A 55 -12.04 3.75 -11.32
C MET A 55 -12.52 2.36 -11.78
N LEU A 56 -13.72 1.88 -11.41
CA LEU A 56 -14.18 0.53 -11.77
C LEU A 56 -14.28 0.28 -13.28
N ASP A 57 -14.45 1.32 -14.09
CA ASP A 57 -14.43 1.19 -15.55
C ASP A 57 -13.02 0.92 -16.11
N TYR A 58 -11.96 1.18 -15.33
CA TYR A 58 -10.56 1.14 -15.75
C TYR A 58 -9.73 0.10 -14.99
N VAL A 59 -10.17 -0.30 -13.80
CA VAL A 59 -9.44 -1.24 -12.94
C VAL A 59 -10.36 -2.30 -12.36
N THR A 60 -9.78 -3.46 -12.11
CA THR A 60 -10.37 -4.47 -11.21
C THR A 60 -9.53 -4.56 -9.95
N TYR A 61 -10.16 -4.79 -8.80
CA TYR A 61 -9.47 -5.00 -7.55
C TYR A 61 -10.27 -5.90 -6.61
N THR A 62 -9.60 -6.45 -5.61
CA THR A 62 -10.27 -7.15 -4.50
C THR A 62 -10.13 -6.28 -3.26
N ARG A 63 -11.27 -5.97 -2.62
CA ARG A 63 -11.27 -5.19 -1.37
C ARG A 63 -10.50 -5.99 -0.30
N PRO A 64 -9.39 -5.47 0.24
CA PRO A 64 -8.58 -6.22 1.18
C PRO A 64 -9.24 -6.30 2.56
N GLU A 65 -9.09 -7.45 3.22
CA GLU A 65 -9.56 -7.66 4.59
C GLU A 65 -8.57 -7.15 5.64
N GLY A 66 -7.36 -6.79 5.23
CA GLY A 66 -6.30 -6.30 6.10
C GLY A 66 -5.06 -5.85 5.34
N GLY A 67 -3.99 -5.58 6.09
CA GLY A 67 -2.75 -5.06 5.53
C GLY A 67 -2.75 -3.55 5.40
N LEU A 68 -1.90 -3.03 4.49
CA LEU A 68 -1.63 -1.61 4.31
C LEU A 68 -1.79 -1.15 2.85
N PHE A 69 -2.18 -2.07 1.97
CA PHE A 69 -2.14 -1.89 0.53
C PHE A 69 -3.42 -2.34 -0.15
N VAL A 70 -3.74 -1.67 -1.26
CA VAL A 70 -4.75 -2.11 -2.23
C VAL A 70 -4.04 -2.56 -3.50
N TRP A 71 -4.40 -3.74 -3.99
CA TRP A 71 -3.88 -4.31 -5.22
C TRP A 71 -4.91 -4.19 -6.33
N CYS A 72 -4.54 -3.51 -7.41
CA CYS A 72 -5.40 -3.25 -8.55
C CYS A 72 -4.79 -3.83 -9.82
N LYS A 73 -5.65 -4.19 -10.77
CA LYS A 73 -5.28 -4.54 -12.14
C LYS A 73 -5.92 -3.53 -13.10
N LEU A 74 -5.12 -2.84 -13.90
CA LEU A 74 -5.59 -2.00 -15.01
C LEU A 74 -6.18 -2.86 -16.14
N ASN A 75 -7.13 -2.29 -16.87
CA ASN A 75 -7.60 -2.86 -18.13
C ASN A 75 -6.43 -2.97 -19.12
N ASP A 76 -6.50 -3.98 -19.98
CA ASP A 76 -5.39 -4.34 -20.88
C ASP A 76 -5.12 -3.27 -21.97
N ASN A 77 -6.07 -2.37 -22.23
CA ASN A 77 -5.90 -1.25 -23.15
C ASN A 77 -5.09 -0.07 -22.60
N ILE A 78 -4.81 -0.04 -21.30
CA ILE A 78 -4.04 1.04 -20.63
C ILE A 78 -2.58 0.59 -20.46
N PRO A 79 -1.61 1.23 -21.13
CA PRO A 79 -0.19 0.87 -20.99
C PRO A 79 0.34 1.19 -19.60
N MET A 80 0.64 0.17 -18.77
CA MET A 80 1.06 0.32 -17.37
C MET A 80 2.25 1.27 -17.20
N ALA A 81 3.27 1.18 -18.05
CA ALA A 81 4.46 2.02 -17.95
C ALA A 81 4.14 3.51 -18.16
N GLU A 82 3.28 3.81 -19.13
CA GLU A 82 2.85 5.17 -19.41
C GLU A 82 1.94 5.70 -18.30
N TYR A 83 1.01 4.87 -17.82
CA TYR A 83 0.15 5.19 -16.70
C TYR A 83 0.95 5.54 -15.44
N CYS A 84 1.94 4.74 -15.07
CA CYS A 84 2.84 5.03 -13.94
C CYS A 84 3.63 6.33 -14.15
N ARG A 85 4.12 6.59 -15.37
CA ARG A 85 4.86 7.80 -15.68
C ARG A 85 3.97 9.04 -15.53
N LYS A 86 2.76 9.04 -16.15
CA LYS A 86 1.79 10.14 -16.01
C LYS A 86 1.39 10.38 -14.55
N ALA A 87 1.19 9.31 -13.77
CA ALA A 87 0.91 9.42 -12.33
C ALA A 87 2.06 10.13 -11.60
N LEU A 88 3.32 9.74 -11.87
CA LEU A 88 4.49 10.33 -11.25
C LEU A 88 4.66 11.82 -11.65
N ASP A 89 4.43 12.17 -12.90
CA ASP A 89 4.46 13.55 -13.39
C ASP A 89 3.44 14.43 -12.64
N ASN A 90 2.30 13.85 -12.27
CA ASN A 90 1.25 14.46 -11.44
C ASN A 90 1.47 14.30 -9.93
N LYS A 91 2.68 13.90 -9.50
CA LYS A 91 3.07 13.73 -8.08
C LYS A 91 2.30 12.62 -7.34
N VAL A 92 1.82 11.62 -8.06
CA VAL A 92 1.22 10.42 -7.50
C VAL A 92 2.12 9.23 -7.81
N THR A 93 2.56 8.53 -6.76
CA THR A 93 3.41 7.35 -6.90
C THR A 93 2.61 6.10 -6.59
N ILE A 94 2.55 5.18 -7.54
CA ILE A 94 2.06 3.82 -7.40
C ILE A 94 3.21 2.83 -7.66
N VAL A 95 3.10 1.61 -7.16
CA VAL A 95 4.13 0.60 -7.37
C VAL A 95 3.65 -0.41 -8.41
N PRO A 96 4.25 -0.45 -9.61
CA PRO A 96 3.86 -1.42 -10.63
C PRO A 96 4.12 -2.85 -10.15
N GLY A 97 3.24 -3.76 -10.53
CA GLY A 97 3.32 -5.17 -10.12
C GLY A 97 4.59 -5.88 -10.59
N SER A 98 5.23 -5.41 -11.66
CA SER A 98 6.52 -5.93 -12.12
C SER A 98 7.61 -5.87 -11.04
N ALA A 99 7.54 -4.91 -10.10
CA ALA A 99 8.46 -4.82 -8.96
C ALA A 99 8.37 -6.02 -7.99
N PHE A 100 7.35 -6.86 -8.11
CA PHE A 100 7.12 -8.03 -7.26
C PHE A 100 7.30 -9.36 -7.99
N LEU A 101 7.70 -9.33 -9.27
CA LEU A 101 7.96 -10.53 -10.06
C LEU A 101 9.40 -10.96 -9.92
N GLY A 102 9.65 -12.27 -9.92
CA GLY A 102 11.01 -12.82 -9.93
C GLY A 102 11.75 -12.53 -11.23
N ASP A 103 11.02 -12.40 -12.33
CA ASP A 103 11.53 -11.93 -13.62
C ASP A 103 11.23 -10.44 -13.77
N MET A 104 12.24 -9.60 -13.63
CA MET A 104 12.11 -8.13 -13.72
C MET A 104 11.81 -7.63 -15.14
N THR A 105 11.91 -8.48 -16.16
CA THR A 105 11.56 -8.15 -17.55
C THR A 105 10.09 -8.44 -17.87
N ALA A 106 9.40 -9.20 -17.00
CA ALA A 106 8.00 -9.51 -17.16
C ALA A 106 7.13 -8.28 -16.92
N SER A 107 6.17 -8.07 -17.82
CA SER A 107 5.16 -7.02 -17.68
C SER A 107 3.92 -7.53 -16.96
N THR A 108 3.23 -6.64 -16.26
CA THR A 108 1.94 -6.93 -15.63
C THR A 108 1.07 -5.68 -15.62
N GLN A 109 -0.24 -5.87 -15.72
CA GLN A 109 -1.23 -4.79 -15.59
C GLN A 109 -1.61 -4.51 -14.13
N CYS A 110 -0.91 -5.12 -13.18
CA CYS A 110 -1.17 -4.92 -11.76
C CYS A 110 -0.33 -3.79 -11.18
N PHE A 111 -0.88 -3.12 -10.17
CA PHE A 111 -0.16 -2.12 -9.37
C PHE A 111 -0.66 -2.10 -7.93
N ARG A 112 0.17 -1.58 -7.05
CA ARG A 112 -0.10 -1.47 -5.62
C ARG A 112 -0.22 -0.02 -5.19
N MET A 113 -1.26 0.28 -4.42
CA MET A 113 -1.43 1.55 -3.73
C MET A 113 -1.28 1.36 -2.22
N ASN A 114 -0.81 2.40 -1.52
CA ASN A 114 -0.69 2.43 -0.05
C ASN A 114 -1.72 3.40 0.52
N PHE A 115 -2.53 2.94 1.50
CA PHE A 115 -3.48 3.79 2.20
C PHE A 115 -3.00 4.20 3.60
N SER A 116 -1.97 3.56 4.14
CA SER A 116 -1.58 3.76 5.54
C SER A 116 -0.86 5.09 5.79
N THR A 117 -0.05 5.53 4.84
CA THR A 117 0.84 6.69 4.99
C THR A 117 0.21 8.03 4.59
N PRO A 118 -0.53 8.15 3.45
CA PRO A 118 -1.04 9.44 3.01
C PRO A 118 -2.15 9.95 3.93
N SER A 119 -2.37 11.28 3.95
CA SER A 119 -3.56 11.87 4.57
C SER A 119 -4.83 11.56 3.76
N ASP A 120 -6.00 11.76 4.35
CA ASP A 120 -7.28 11.52 3.66
C ASP A 120 -7.42 12.41 2.43
N GLU A 121 -6.99 13.68 2.52
CA GLU A 121 -6.97 14.60 1.37
C GLU A 121 -6.02 14.14 0.26
N ALA A 122 -4.88 13.57 0.64
CA ALA A 122 -3.92 13.02 -0.32
C ALA A 122 -4.47 11.77 -1.01
N ILE A 123 -5.22 10.93 -0.30
CA ILE A 123 -5.93 9.77 -0.90
C ILE A 123 -6.95 10.26 -1.92
N VAL A 124 -7.82 11.21 -1.53
CA VAL A 124 -8.84 11.77 -2.44
C VAL A 124 -8.19 12.36 -3.69
N LYS A 125 -7.17 13.19 -3.51
CA LYS A 125 -6.46 13.82 -4.63
C LYS A 125 -5.77 12.78 -5.51
N GLY A 126 -5.10 11.80 -4.92
CA GLY A 126 -4.37 10.76 -5.65
C GLY A 126 -5.29 9.90 -6.49
N ILE A 127 -6.42 9.45 -5.95
CA ILE A 127 -7.39 8.64 -6.70
C ILE A 127 -8.04 9.45 -7.84
N ASN A 128 -8.36 10.72 -7.62
CA ASN A 128 -8.87 11.59 -8.69
C ASN A 128 -7.87 11.70 -9.86
N ILE A 129 -6.59 11.94 -9.56
CA ILE A 129 -5.54 12.01 -10.59
C ILE A 129 -5.41 10.69 -11.35
N LEU A 130 -5.40 9.56 -10.63
CA LEU A 130 -5.30 8.24 -11.26
C LEU A 130 -6.51 7.94 -12.15
N ALA A 131 -7.71 8.30 -11.72
CA ALA A 131 -8.94 8.17 -12.52
C ALA A 131 -8.90 9.04 -13.76
N ASP A 132 -8.46 10.30 -13.64
CA ASP A 132 -8.39 11.22 -14.78
C ASP A 132 -7.36 10.76 -15.82
N ILE A 133 -6.21 10.23 -15.40
CA ILE A 133 -5.24 9.62 -16.31
C ILE A 133 -5.83 8.39 -17.01
N ALA A 134 -6.59 7.55 -16.30
CA ALA A 134 -7.19 6.36 -16.89
C ALA A 134 -8.25 6.69 -17.97
N LYS A 135 -8.96 7.81 -17.83
CA LYS A 135 -9.96 8.29 -18.82
C LYS A 135 -9.35 8.71 -20.16
N GLU A 136 -8.03 8.91 -20.22
CA GLU A 136 -7.35 9.29 -21.46
C GLU A 136 -7.21 8.11 -22.45
N TYR A 137 -7.54 6.89 -22.02
CA TYR A 137 -7.43 5.65 -22.78
C TYR A 137 -8.79 5.01 -23.05
#